data_eb994c0bfa252d5f5688b960f9cb94a4
#
_entry.id   eb994c0bfa252d5f5688b960f9cb94a4
#
_cell.length_a   1.000
_cell.length_b   1.000
_cell.length_c   1.000
_cell.angle_alpha   90.00
_cell.angle_beta   90.00
_cell.angle_gamma   90.00
#
_symmetry.space_group_name_H-M   'P 1'
#
loop_
_entity.id
_entity.type
_entity.pdbx_description
1 polymer ?
#
loop_
_entity_poly.entity_id
_entity_poly.type
_entity_poly.pdbx_seq_one_letter_code
_entity_poly.pdbx_strand_id
1 'polypeptide(L)'
;MDTFTCHGESLDVQGRNLGKLAVIAPMLERIRLNDIINQHIPTDEQAEFDHGAILSLMLAARLYSPVAMSNIGEWAEKSGADIYFGIPIAKMNDDRIGRSLDAFFDQRHSILGAVALHVAEEFKIPLSQLHYDPTHVLFEGAYNAAAKRDGVVSEDGIRSNGSLEPAHITKGRGTDDAPQGALMIHVGLLTAIDEKLGPVPLFGHTIDGNQNGHTGIHEQTALIQEFMKLSQTTIISDRGTFSVGHMLRMHDVGHRIICAAPWGDLSSLFSTHRETLQWNQATFLSIEQHRRRDQSSGLPQEHYDLAAVDHVFRDKTSGRSIDARVIFVFSTADRKAIRVQREKQIVTMKAELIQIAASVSIGRRGTDHAAISKRIARVFGSKDAAKFFKWDLVLLTFEEKSAMPAVVTTSDSKPVRGVGKVTHRFEWSLDAALMMTVAEDDGYSAMVTTVPESEKSVNEIFSHYRLQNYVEHANHQFKGPLAIRPLFLHSPKRVESLVFLMMMGLTTYFLLQRTYRQNTPEDALRVEKKTTTEKILRTFDSYTILVYDHSPFLREVCATRLTQRQAGILKRLNFPTPSQTLRQKLPPRPDG
;
A
#
# COMPACT_ATOMS: atom_id res chain seq x y z
N MET A 1 2.42 -40.15 -15.89
CA MET A 1 1.94 -40.30 -17.28
C MET A 1 1.10 -41.56 -17.32
N ASP A 2 -0.20 -41.39 -17.41
CA ASP A 2 -1.10 -42.53 -17.54
C ASP A 2 -1.36 -42.72 -19.03
N THR A 3 -0.83 -43.81 -19.57
CA THR A 3 -1.00 -44.17 -20.99
C THR A 3 -2.25 -45.02 -21.13
N PHE A 4 -3.25 -44.49 -21.83
CA PHE A 4 -4.47 -45.22 -22.17
C PHE A 4 -4.37 -45.76 -23.60
N THR A 5 -4.68 -47.00 -23.83
CA THR A 5 -4.77 -47.59 -25.16
C THR A 5 -6.23 -47.58 -25.64
N CYS A 6 -6.50 -46.84 -26.72
CA CYS A 6 -7.77 -46.88 -27.41
C CYS A 6 -7.52 -47.35 -28.86
N HIS A 7 -8.11 -48.46 -29.26
CA HIS A 7 -7.93 -49.09 -30.58
C HIS A 7 -6.48 -49.40 -31.00
N GLY A 8 -5.59 -49.71 -30.03
CA GLY A 8 -4.23 -50.14 -30.32
C GLY A 8 -3.21 -49.00 -30.46
N GLU A 9 -3.62 -47.73 -30.39
CA GLU A 9 -2.74 -46.57 -30.32
C GLU A 9 -2.57 -46.11 -28.87
N SER A 10 -1.34 -45.80 -28.47
CA SER A 10 -1.05 -45.25 -27.14
C SER A 10 -1.42 -43.78 -27.13
N LEU A 11 -2.44 -43.40 -26.35
CA LEU A 11 -2.82 -42.04 -26.11
C LEU A 11 -2.02 -41.50 -24.91
N ASP A 12 -1.25 -40.44 -25.11
CA ASP A 12 -0.64 -39.73 -23.98
C ASP A 12 -1.64 -38.70 -23.45
N VAL A 13 -2.06 -38.86 -22.21
CA VAL A 13 -3.04 -38.00 -21.55
C VAL A 13 -2.35 -37.27 -20.41
N GLN A 14 -2.30 -35.97 -20.48
CA GLN A 14 -1.69 -35.13 -19.43
C GLN A 14 -2.76 -34.26 -18.75
N GLY A 15 -2.87 -34.42 -17.43
CA GLY A 15 -3.65 -33.51 -16.59
C GLY A 15 -2.85 -32.25 -16.29
N ARG A 16 -3.37 -31.04 -16.62
CA ARG A 16 -2.75 -29.77 -16.34
C ARG A 16 -3.65 -28.92 -15.46
N ASN A 17 -3.08 -28.27 -14.45
CA ASN A 17 -3.85 -27.46 -13.51
C ASN A 17 -4.08 -26.05 -14.07
N LEU A 18 -5.14 -25.83 -14.84
CA LEU A 18 -5.51 -24.51 -15.33
C LEU A 18 -5.74 -23.52 -14.17
N GLY A 19 -6.34 -24.00 -13.10
CA GLY A 19 -6.46 -23.28 -11.84
C GLY A 19 -6.98 -21.86 -11.99
N LYS A 20 -6.29 -20.93 -11.37
CA LYS A 20 -6.64 -19.50 -11.34
C LYS A 20 -6.63 -18.84 -12.73
N LEU A 21 -5.94 -19.41 -13.72
CA LEU A 21 -5.94 -18.89 -15.10
C LEU A 21 -7.36 -18.83 -15.68
N ALA A 22 -8.26 -19.71 -15.25
CA ALA A 22 -9.67 -19.71 -15.67
C ALA A 22 -10.37 -18.34 -15.43
N VAL A 23 -9.86 -17.51 -14.54
CA VAL A 23 -10.42 -16.17 -14.23
C VAL A 23 -9.43 -15.04 -14.47
N ILE A 24 -8.12 -15.30 -14.32
CA ILE A 24 -7.07 -14.27 -14.54
C ILE A 24 -7.00 -13.92 -16.03
N ALA A 25 -6.86 -14.92 -16.88
CA ALA A 25 -6.62 -14.67 -18.30
C ALA A 25 -7.82 -13.99 -19.01
N PRO A 26 -9.09 -14.35 -18.77
CA PRO A 26 -10.23 -13.61 -19.32
C PRO A 26 -10.30 -12.17 -18.80
N MET A 27 -9.84 -11.88 -17.58
CA MET A 27 -9.78 -10.50 -17.08
C MET A 27 -8.69 -9.69 -17.79
N LEU A 28 -7.51 -10.29 -18.04
CA LEU A 28 -6.44 -9.64 -18.81
C LEU A 28 -6.88 -9.34 -20.27
N GLU A 29 -7.65 -10.23 -20.88
CA GLU A 29 -8.28 -10.00 -22.19
C GLU A 29 -9.29 -8.85 -22.14
N ARG A 30 -10.14 -8.83 -21.12
CA ARG A 30 -11.18 -7.79 -20.96
C ARG A 30 -10.59 -6.41 -20.74
N ILE A 31 -9.46 -6.28 -20.03
CA ILE A 31 -8.73 -5.01 -19.92
C ILE A 31 -7.87 -4.71 -21.16
N ARG A 32 -7.90 -5.57 -22.18
CA ARG A 32 -7.19 -5.45 -23.45
C ARG A 32 -5.67 -5.27 -23.30
N LEU A 33 -5.09 -5.90 -22.26
CA LEU A 33 -3.68 -5.68 -21.91
C LEU A 33 -2.74 -5.96 -23.08
N ASN A 34 -2.92 -7.09 -23.76
CA ASN A 34 -2.12 -7.48 -24.92
C ASN A 34 -2.19 -6.42 -26.04
N ASP A 35 -3.42 -6.06 -26.44
CA ASP A 35 -3.66 -5.11 -27.53
C ASP A 35 -3.06 -3.73 -27.23
N ILE A 36 -3.25 -3.23 -25.99
CA ILE A 36 -2.76 -1.92 -25.58
C ILE A 36 -1.23 -1.90 -25.58
N ILE A 37 -0.57 -2.96 -25.07
CA ILE A 37 0.90 -3.04 -25.12
C ILE A 37 1.38 -3.00 -26.57
N ASN A 38 0.78 -3.80 -27.46
CA ASN A 38 1.20 -3.88 -28.87
C ASN A 38 0.91 -2.60 -29.67
N GLN A 39 -0.08 -1.82 -29.27
CA GLN A 39 -0.32 -0.48 -29.86
C GLN A 39 0.80 0.53 -29.54
N HIS A 40 1.45 0.38 -28.37
CA HIS A 40 2.52 1.28 -27.94
C HIS A 40 3.92 0.77 -28.25
N ILE A 41 4.06 -0.54 -28.35
CA ILE A 41 5.34 -1.20 -28.63
C ILE A 41 5.18 -2.03 -29.90
N PRO A 42 5.56 -1.48 -31.06
CA PRO A 42 5.49 -2.22 -32.31
C PRO A 42 6.41 -3.44 -32.24
N THR A 43 5.89 -4.57 -32.68
CA THR A 43 6.63 -5.82 -32.75
C THR A 43 7.43 -5.85 -34.06
N ASP A 44 8.69 -6.28 -34.01
CA ASP A 44 9.50 -6.52 -35.15
C ASP A 44 8.81 -7.55 -36.10
N GLU A 45 8.80 -7.30 -37.41
CA GLU A 45 8.20 -8.20 -38.40
C GLU A 45 8.77 -9.63 -38.34
N GLN A 46 9.99 -9.79 -37.85
CA GLN A 46 10.65 -11.08 -37.66
C GLN A 46 10.35 -11.74 -36.30
N ALA A 47 9.66 -11.04 -35.39
CA ALA A 47 9.34 -11.59 -34.09
C ALA A 47 8.18 -12.59 -34.18
N GLU A 48 8.42 -13.79 -33.70
CA GLU A 48 7.43 -14.87 -33.66
C GLU A 48 6.24 -14.60 -32.71
N PHE A 49 6.47 -13.82 -31.65
CA PHE A 49 5.49 -13.43 -30.66
C PHE A 49 5.64 -11.96 -30.30
N ASP A 50 4.51 -11.31 -30.13
CA ASP A 50 4.46 -9.90 -29.74
C ASP A 50 4.76 -9.66 -28.26
N HIS A 51 5.13 -8.42 -27.92
CA HIS A 51 5.47 -8.03 -26.55
C HIS A 51 4.27 -8.12 -25.62
N GLY A 52 3.06 -7.83 -26.11
CA GLY A 52 1.84 -7.87 -25.33
C GLY A 52 1.51 -9.28 -24.87
N ALA A 53 1.65 -10.30 -25.73
CA ALA A 53 1.43 -11.69 -25.37
C ALA A 53 2.42 -12.17 -24.31
N ILE A 54 3.72 -11.86 -24.47
CA ILE A 54 4.77 -12.22 -23.52
C ILE A 54 4.55 -11.58 -22.14
N LEU A 55 4.23 -10.27 -22.11
CA LEU A 55 4.02 -9.56 -20.84
C LEU A 55 2.69 -9.92 -20.19
N SER A 56 1.65 -10.23 -20.98
CA SER A 56 0.38 -10.74 -20.44
C SER A 56 0.54 -12.13 -19.81
N LEU A 57 1.30 -13.02 -20.46
CA LEU A 57 1.67 -14.32 -19.89
C LEU A 57 2.45 -14.16 -18.56
N MET A 58 3.46 -13.29 -18.57
CA MET A 58 4.24 -13.01 -17.36
C MET A 58 3.38 -12.46 -16.23
N LEU A 59 2.47 -11.54 -16.52
CA LEU A 59 1.56 -11.00 -15.51
C LEU A 59 0.59 -12.07 -15.00
N ALA A 60 0.06 -12.92 -15.89
CA ALA A 60 -0.78 -14.04 -15.51
C ALA A 60 -0.03 -15.01 -14.56
N ALA A 61 1.23 -15.31 -14.85
CA ALA A 61 2.07 -16.14 -13.99
C ALA A 61 2.22 -15.53 -12.59
N ARG A 62 2.49 -14.22 -12.51
CA ARG A 62 2.61 -13.49 -11.24
C ARG A 62 1.31 -13.46 -10.43
N LEU A 63 0.17 -13.25 -11.08
CA LEU A 63 -1.15 -13.28 -10.44
C LEU A 63 -1.56 -14.69 -10.01
N TYR A 64 -1.08 -15.71 -10.71
CA TYR A 64 -1.34 -17.12 -10.38
C TYR A 64 -0.56 -17.56 -9.13
N SER A 65 0.76 -17.35 -9.16
CA SER A 65 1.70 -17.60 -8.06
C SER A 65 3.02 -16.89 -8.34
N PRO A 66 3.80 -16.52 -7.31
CA PRO A 66 5.11 -15.90 -7.50
C PRO A 66 6.09 -16.87 -8.18
N VAL A 67 6.18 -16.81 -9.50
CA VAL A 67 7.08 -17.66 -10.32
C VAL A 67 8.29 -16.84 -10.74
N ALA A 68 9.50 -17.40 -10.59
CA ALA A 68 10.71 -16.82 -11.16
C ALA A 68 10.65 -16.86 -12.70
N MET A 69 11.24 -15.88 -13.38
CA MET A 69 11.19 -15.81 -14.85
C MET A 69 11.81 -17.03 -15.52
N SER A 70 12.89 -17.58 -14.95
CA SER A 70 13.53 -18.82 -15.41
C SER A 70 12.60 -20.03 -15.39
N ASN A 71 11.56 -20.02 -14.55
CA ASN A 71 10.64 -21.14 -14.34
C ASN A 71 9.27 -20.94 -15.01
N ILE A 72 9.12 -19.86 -15.79
CA ILE A 72 7.83 -19.55 -16.46
C ILE A 72 7.44 -20.66 -17.44
N GLY A 73 8.39 -21.23 -18.18
CA GLY A 73 8.13 -22.35 -19.08
C GLY A 73 7.56 -23.58 -18.37
N GLU A 74 8.18 -23.98 -17.26
CA GLU A 74 7.71 -25.12 -16.44
C GLU A 74 6.33 -24.84 -15.83
N TRP A 75 6.10 -23.62 -15.35
CA TRP A 75 4.80 -23.20 -14.84
C TRP A 75 3.74 -23.22 -15.95
N ALA A 76 4.06 -22.73 -17.14
CA ALA A 76 3.13 -22.70 -18.27
C ALA A 76 2.72 -24.10 -18.69
N GLU A 77 3.66 -25.05 -18.74
CA GLU A 77 3.37 -26.46 -19.02
C GLU A 77 2.42 -27.05 -18.00
N LYS A 78 2.69 -26.86 -16.70
CA LYS A 78 1.86 -27.39 -15.61
C LYS A 78 0.46 -26.77 -15.55
N SER A 79 0.34 -25.50 -15.93
CA SER A 79 -0.91 -24.73 -15.88
C SER A 79 -1.70 -24.73 -17.19
N GLY A 80 -1.11 -25.18 -18.29
CA GLY A 80 -1.71 -25.05 -19.63
C GLY A 80 -1.71 -23.62 -20.17
N ALA A 81 -0.87 -22.75 -19.60
CA ALA A 81 -0.74 -21.36 -20.07
C ALA A 81 -0.15 -21.28 -21.49
N ASP A 82 0.70 -22.24 -21.88
CA ASP A 82 1.20 -22.39 -23.25
C ASP A 82 0.07 -22.51 -24.27
N ILE A 83 -0.96 -23.29 -23.93
CA ILE A 83 -2.15 -23.46 -24.76
C ILE A 83 -3.01 -22.20 -24.76
N TYR A 84 -3.21 -21.61 -23.56
CA TYR A 84 -4.05 -20.43 -23.43
C TYR A 84 -3.51 -19.21 -24.14
N PHE A 85 -2.19 -18.95 -24.02
CA PHE A 85 -1.53 -17.79 -24.65
C PHE A 85 -0.98 -18.10 -26.07
N GLY A 86 -1.03 -19.36 -26.50
CA GLY A 86 -0.53 -19.78 -27.81
C GLY A 86 0.99 -19.69 -27.97
N ILE A 87 1.73 -19.68 -26.86
CA ILE A 87 3.19 -19.55 -26.84
C ILE A 87 3.81 -20.91 -26.48
N PRO A 88 4.64 -21.51 -27.36
CA PRO A 88 5.31 -22.77 -27.05
C PRO A 88 6.25 -22.65 -25.86
N ILE A 89 6.30 -23.67 -25.00
CA ILE A 89 7.11 -23.70 -23.76
C ILE A 89 8.58 -23.39 -24.04
N ALA A 90 9.15 -23.94 -25.10
CA ALA A 90 10.54 -23.72 -25.51
C ALA A 90 10.86 -22.23 -25.83
N LYS A 91 9.82 -21.43 -26.09
CA LYS A 91 9.94 -19.98 -26.37
C LYS A 91 9.74 -19.11 -25.13
N MET A 92 9.36 -19.70 -24.00
CA MET A 92 9.14 -19.01 -22.74
C MET A 92 10.42 -19.03 -21.89
N ASN A 93 11.33 -18.12 -22.18
CA ASN A 93 12.59 -17.98 -21.46
C ASN A 93 12.77 -16.57 -20.90
N ASP A 94 13.66 -16.43 -19.94
CA ASP A 94 13.97 -15.19 -19.24
C ASP A 94 14.53 -14.09 -20.16
N ASP A 95 15.26 -14.49 -21.20
CA ASP A 95 15.85 -13.57 -22.17
C ASP A 95 14.78 -12.87 -23.03
N ARG A 96 13.79 -13.61 -23.50
CA ARG A 96 12.65 -13.05 -24.25
C ARG A 96 11.80 -12.13 -23.36
N ILE A 97 11.51 -12.56 -22.14
CA ILE A 97 10.79 -11.74 -21.17
C ILE A 97 11.59 -10.48 -20.86
N GLY A 98 12.89 -10.60 -20.67
CA GLY A 98 13.78 -9.47 -20.41
C GLY A 98 13.75 -8.44 -21.54
N ARG A 99 13.80 -8.87 -22.81
CA ARG A 99 13.68 -7.96 -23.97
C ARG A 99 12.31 -7.28 -24.04
N SER A 100 11.24 -7.99 -23.71
CA SER A 100 9.90 -7.40 -23.66
C SER A 100 9.77 -6.36 -22.53
N LEU A 101 10.42 -6.58 -21.38
CA LEU A 101 10.47 -5.60 -20.28
C LEU A 101 11.32 -4.37 -20.66
N ASP A 102 12.43 -4.57 -21.41
CA ASP A 102 13.26 -3.46 -21.89
C ASP A 102 12.47 -2.57 -22.87
N ALA A 103 11.74 -3.17 -23.81
CA ALA A 103 10.89 -2.45 -24.75
C ALA A 103 9.70 -1.75 -24.04
N PHE A 104 9.13 -2.39 -23.03
CA PHE A 104 8.03 -1.84 -22.25
C PHE A 104 8.46 -0.60 -21.44
N PHE A 105 9.71 -0.55 -20.99
CA PHE A 105 10.21 0.51 -20.10
C PHE A 105 9.95 1.91 -20.67
N ASP A 106 10.25 2.13 -21.94
CA ASP A 106 10.16 3.44 -22.56
C ASP A 106 8.70 3.93 -22.71
N GLN A 107 7.75 3.00 -22.79
CA GLN A 107 6.32 3.28 -22.99
C GLN A 107 5.46 3.03 -21.72
N ARG A 108 6.08 2.69 -20.60
CA ARG A 108 5.38 2.23 -19.38
C ARG A 108 4.29 3.16 -18.88
N HIS A 109 4.51 4.47 -18.92
CA HIS A 109 3.53 5.47 -18.49
C HIS A 109 2.35 5.56 -19.46
N SER A 110 2.63 5.59 -20.75
CA SER A 110 1.60 5.64 -21.80
C SER A 110 0.73 4.38 -21.79
N ILE A 111 1.35 3.21 -21.62
CA ILE A 111 0.63 1.94 -21.53
C ILE A 111 -0.23 1.90 -20.28
N LEU A 112 0.31 2.27 -19.10
CA LEU A 112 -0.47 2.31 -17.85
C LEU A 112 -1.64 3.28 -17.98
N GLY A 113 -1.43 4.47 -18.56
CA GLY A 113 -2.47 5.45 -18.80
C GLY A 113 -3.57 4.92 -19.75
N ALA A 114 -3.19 4.28 -20.85
CA ALA A 114 -4.14 3.69 -21.80
C ALA A 114 -4.96 2.54 -21.18
N VAL A 115 -4.31 1.67 -20.39
CA VAL A 115 -5.01 0.61 -19.62
C VAL A 115 -5.98 1.23 -18.61
N ALA A 116 -5.56 2.26 -17.87
CA ALA A 116 -6.40 2.93 -16.88
C ALA A 116 -7.63 3.58 -17.52
N LEU A 117 -7.48 4.23 -18.66
CA LEU A 117 -8.58 4.82 -19.41
C LEU A 117 -9.58 3.76 -19.89
N HIS A 118 -9.07 2.71 -20.53
CA HIS A 118 -9.91 1.61 -20.99
C HIS A 118 -10.66 0.95 -19.81
N VAL A 119 -9.98 0.72 -18.70
CA VAL A 119 -10.58 0.18 -17.47
C VAL A 119 -11.66 1.10 -16.91
N ALA A 120 -11.38 2.40 -16.85
CA ALA A 120 -12.36 3.36 -16.34
C ALA A 120 -13.64 3.39 -17.19
N GLU A 121 -13.51 3.32 -18.50
CA GLU A 121 -14.62 3.28 -19.45
C GLU A 121 -15.38 1.94 -19.38
N GLU A 122 -14.69 0.82 -19.54
CA GLU A 122 -15.27 -0.53 -19.56
C GLU A 122 -16.01 -0.88 -18.26
N PHE A 123 -15.42 -0.54 -17.11
CA PHE A 123 -15.98 -0.85 -15.79
C PHE A 123 -16.74 0.31 -15.15
N LYS A 124 -16.96 1.41 -15.88
CA LYS A 124 -17.68 2.62 -15.44
C LYS A 124 -17.16 3.13 -14.10
N ILE A 125 -15.85 3.33 -14.00
CA ILE A 125 -15.19 3.82 -12.80
C ILE A 125 -15.11 5.34 -12.89
N PRO A 126 -15.71 6.07 -11.92
CA PRO A 126 -15.62 7.51 -11.91
C PRO A 126 -14.20 7.97 -11.55
N LEU A 127 -13.67 8.94 -12.31
CA LEU A 127 -12.33 9.49 -12.14
C LEU A 127 -12.34 10.89 -11.53
N SER A 128 -13.52 11.38 -11.14
CA SER A 128 -13.69 12.69 -10.50
C SER A 128 -13.05 12.77 -9.12
N GLN A 129 -12.72 11.62 -8.53
CA GLN A 129 -12.12 11.53 -7.21
C GLN A 129 -11.15 10.34 -7.15
N LEU A 130 -9.90 10.62 -6.81
CA LEU A 130 -8.84 9.62 -6.70
C LEU A 130 -8.12 9.76 -5.36
N HIS A 131 -7.78 8.63 -4.77
CA HIS A 131 -7.01 8.57 -3.54
C HIS A 131 -5.55 8.30 -3.86
N TYR A 132 -4.66 9.11 -3.33
CA TYR A 132 -3.22 8.93 -3.45
C TYR A 132 -2.63 8.40 -2.15
N ASP A 133 -1.83 7.35 -2.25
CA ASP A 133 -1.05 6.84 -1.13
C ASP A 133 0.25 6.19 -1.64
N PRO A 134 1.41 6.65 -1.15
CA PRO A 134 2.66 6.04 -1.52
C PRO A 134 2.92 4.78 -0.70
N THR A 135 3.50 3.78 -1.36
CA THR A 135 4.01 2.58 -0.72
C THR A 135 5.48 2.37 -1.10
N HIS A 136 6.14 1.35 -0.56
CA HIS A 136 7.52 1.04 -0.91
C HIS A 136 7.66 -0.41 -1.35
N VAL A 137 8.62 -0.64 -2.25
CA VAL A 137 9.09 -1.95 -2.66
C VAL A 137 10.51 -2.10 -2.16
N LEU A 138 10.75 -3.11 -1.32
CA LEU A 138 12.08 -3.38 -0.77
C LEU A 138 12.85 -4.34 -1.68
N PHE A 139 14.17 -4.23 -1.66
CA PHE A 139 15.08 -5.07 -2.45
C PHE A 139 16.10 -5.74 -1.54
N GLU A 140 16.41 -7.00 -1.84
CA GLU A 140 17.46 -7.77 -1.19
C GLU A 140 18.55 -8.08 -2.21
N GLY A 141 19.81 -7.98 -1.80
CA GLY A 141 20.98 -8.24 -2.64
C GLY A 141 21.78 -6.99 -3.03
N ALA A 142 22.79 -7.18 -3.88
CA ALA A 142 23.68 -6.10 -4.31
C ALA A 142 23.17 -5.47 -5.60
N TYR A 143 22.56 -4.31 -5.49
CA TYR A 143 22.20 -3.46 -6.62
C TYR A 143 23.29 -2.41 -6.87
N ASN A 144 24.50 -2.86 -7.25
CA ASN A 144 25.69 -2.02 -7.38
C ASN A 144 25.58 -0.94 -8.47
N ALA A 145 24.76 -1.16 -9.49
CA ALA A 145 24.44 -0.15 -10.51
C ALA A 145 23.64 1.05 -9.96
N ALA A 146 23.04 0.88 -8.78
CA ALA A 146 22.26 1.92 -8.11
C ALA A 146 23.13 2.93 -7.33
N ALA A 147 24.45 2.69 -7.18
CA ALA A 147 25.27 3.40 -6.20
C ALA A 147 25.84 4.75 -6.69
N LYS A 148 25.78 5.09 -7.97
CA LYS A 148 26.34 6.35 -8.48
C LYS A 148 25.45 6.93 -9.56
N ARG A 149 24.71 7.95 -9.22
CA ARG A 149 24.20 8.95 -10.15
C ARG A 149 24.81 10.30 -9.80
N ASP A 150 25.69 10.77 -10.67
CA ASP A 150 26.08 12.17 -10.75
C ASP A 150 25.08 12.88 -11.68
N GLY A 151 23.85 13.01 -11.26
CA GLY A 151 22.79 13.66 -12.02
C GLY A 151 22.02 14.62 -11.13
N VAL A 152 21.95 15.87 -11.54
CA VAL A 152 21.21 16.94 -10.89
C VAL A 152 19.75 16.51 -10.76
N VAL A 153 19.33 16.20 -9.56
CA VAL A 153 17.93 16.21 -9.17
C VAL A 153 17.55 17.68 -9.13
N SER A 154 16.53 18.11 -9.86
CA SER A 154 16.01 19.48 -9.73
C SER A 154 15.59 19.71 -8.27
N GLU A 155 15.59 20.97 -7.81
CA GLU A 155 15.21 21.34 -6.44
C GLU A 155 13.83 20.79 -6.03
N ASP A 156 12.97 20.47 -7.01
CA ASP A 156 11.64 19.87 -6.82
C ASP A 156 11.64 18.34 -6.79
N GLY A 157 12.79 17.69 -6.84
CA GLY A 157 12.88 16.21 -6.84
C GLY A 157 12.42 15.56 -8.15
N ILE A 158 12.18 16.37 -9.18
CA ILE A 158 11.69 15.94 -10.50
C ILE A 158 12.90 15.54 -11.34
N ARG A 159 12.82 14.39 -11.96
CA ARG A 159 13.75 14.02 -13.02
C ARG A 159 13.53 14.94 -14.20
N SER A 160 14.44 15.86 -14.42
CA SER A 160 14.34 17.00 -15.35
C SER A 160 14.26 16.63 -16.85
N ASN A 161 13.86 15.43 -17.24
CA ASN A 161 13.84 15.03 -18.65
C ASN A 161 12.72 14.09 -18.99
N GLY A 162 11.54 14.08 -18.48
CA GLY A 162 10.56 13.09 -18.95
C GLY A 162 11.23 11.71 -19.17
N SER A 163 12.38 11.49 -18.51
CA SER A 163 13.45 10.68 -18.99
C SER A 163 13.20 9.24 -18.64
N LEU A 164 13.43 8.51 -19.53
CA LEU A 164 13.81 7.13 -19.75
C LEU A 164 14.79 6.53 -18.70
N GLU A 165 15.00 7.19 -17.58
CA GLU A 165 15.82 6.64 -16.49
C GLU A 165 14.96 6.00 -15.41
N PRO A 166 15.29 4.77 -14.96
CA PRO A 166 14.54 4.07 -13.94
C PRO A 166 14.70 4.72 -12.56
N ALA A 167 13.74 4.48 -11.64
CA ALA A 167 13.84 4.89 -10.26
C ALA A 167 15.08 4.29 -9.59
N HIS A 168 15.76 5.11 -8.78
CA HIS A 168 16.99 4.73 -8.12
C HIS A 168 16.69 3.85 -6.89
N ILE A 169 17.14 2.60 -6.94
CA ILE A 169 17.06 1.67 -5.81
C ILE A 169 18.13 2.07 -4.80
N THR A 170 17.73 2.67 -3.69
CA THR A 170 18.67 3.20 -2.70
C THR A 170 18.14 3.03 -1.27
N LYS A 171 19.00 3.30 -0.29
CA LYS A 171 18.62 3.29 1.11
C LYS A 171 17.68 4.44 1.42
N GLY A 172 16.51 4.12 1.94
CA GLY A 172 15.49 5.11 2.26
C GLY A 172 14.87 4.91 3.63
N ARG A 173 13.93 5.80 3.96
CA ARG A 173 13.04 5.63 5.10
C ARG A 173 11.81 4.89 4.63
N GLY A 174 11.68 3.64 5.05
CA GLY A 174 10.45 2.88 4.89
C GLY A 174 9.41 3.32 5.93
N THR A 175 8.16 2.96 5.67
CA THR A 175 7.11 2.93 6.69
C THR A 175 7.42 1.84 7.74
N ASP A 176 6.61 1.74 8.80
CA ASP A 176 6.87 0.94 10.00
C ASP A 176 7.33 -0.50 9.79
N ASP A 177 7.05 -1.11 8.63
CA ASP A 177 7.42 -2.50 8.31
C ASP A 177 8.78 -2.65 7.60
N ALA A 178 9.50 -1.56 7.28
CA ALA A 178 10.76 -1.62 6.57
C ALA A 178 11.96 -1.52 7.52
N PRO A 179 12.96 -2.41 7.42
CA PRO A 179 14.20 -2.27 8.16
C PRO A 179 14.88 -0.93 7.86
N GLN A 180 15.43 -0.28 8.88
CA GLN A 180 16.15 0.97 8.69
C GLN A 180 17.35 0.76 7.75
N GLY A 181 17.43 1.56 6.69
CA GLY A 181 18.49 1.48 5.71
C GLY A 181 18.34 0.35 4.68
N ALA A 182 17.14 -0.22 4.55
CA ALA A 182 16.83 -1.16 3.48
C ALA A 182 16.87 -0.47 2.11
N LEU A 183 17.29 -1.23 1.09
CA LEU A 183 17.20 -0.79 -0.30
C LEU A 183 15.74 -0.79 -0.75
N MET A 184 15.27 0.30 -1.35
CA MET A 184 13.89 0.45 -1.78
C MET A 184 13.73 1.42 -2.94
N ILE A 185 12.55 1.37 -3.54
CA ILE A 185 11.93 2.46 -4.30
C ILE A 185 10.56 2.72 -3.70
N HIS A 186 10.06 3.94 -3.85
CA HIS A 186 8.67 4.23 -3.54
C HIS A 186 7.79 4.09 -4.77
N VAL A 187 6.54 3.76 -4.54
CA VAL A 187 5.49 3.62 -5.55
C VAL A 187 4.31 4.44 -5.10
N GLY A 188 3.97 5.50 -5.83
CA GLY A 188 2.77 6.27 -5.62
C GLY A 188 1.61 5.67 -6.41
N LEU A 189 0.49 5.35 -5.76
CA LEU A 189 -0.69 4.80 -6.41
C LEU A 189 -1.85 5.80 -6.34
N LEU A 190 -2.56 5.96 -7.44
CA LEU A 190 -3.84 6.67 -7.51
C LEU A 190 -4.96 5.65 -7.72
N THR A 191 -5.86 5.62 -6.76
CA THR A 191 -6.90 4.60 -6.63
C THR A 191 -8.28 5.24 -6.64
N ALA A 192 -9.14 4.81 -7.55
CA ALA A 192 -10.56 5.09 -7.48
C ALA A 192 -11.22 4.17 -6.45
N ILE A 193 -12.09 4.72 -5.60
CA ILE A 193 -12.74 3.95 -4.54
C ILE A 193 -14.25 4.06 -4.66
N ASP A 194 -14.89 2.90 -4.58
CA ASP A 194 -16.33 2.77 -4.40
C ASP A 194 -16.57 2.03 -3.08
N GLU A 195 -17.38 2.59 -2.20
CA GLU A 195 -17.62 2.05 -0.87
C GLU A 195 -18.20 0.62 -0.90
N LYS A 196 -19.04 0.32 -1.90
CA LYS A 196 -19.70 -0.98 -2.05
C LYS A 196 -18.84 -1.99 -2.83
N LEU A 197 -18.22 -1.51 -3.92
CA LEU A 197 -17.49 -2.37 -4.86
C LEU A 197 -16.00 -2.52 -4.52
N GLY A 198 -15.43 -1.55 -3.82
CA GLY A 198 -14.04 -1.56 -3.37
C GLY A 198 -13.10 -0.69 -4.21
N PRO A 199 -11.80 -0.73 -3.88
CA PRO A 199 -10.80 0.09 -4.55
C PRO A 199 -10.43 -0.49 -5.92
N VAL A 200 -10.04 0.39 -6.85
CA VAL A 200 -9.39 0.02 -8.11
C VAL A 200 -8.21 0.97 -8.32
N PRO A 201 -6.97 0.52 -8.08
CA PRO A 201 -5.78 1.26 -8.46
C PRO A 201 -5.72 1.40 -9.97
N LEU A 202 -5.53 2.62 -10.47
CA LEU A 202 -5.57 2.91 -11.90
C LEU A 202 -4.25 3.46 -12.42
N PHE A 203 -3.65 4.38 -11.66
CA PHE A 203 -2.42 5.04 -12.06
C PHE A 203 -1.36 4.84 -10.99
N GLY A 204 -0.10 4.95 -11.40
CA GLY A 204 1.01 4.88 -10.47
C GLY A 204 2.30 5.37 -11.09
N HIS A 205 3.26 5.68 -10.24
CA HIS A 205 4.61 6.07 -10.62
C HIS A 205 5.62 5.54 -9.59
N THR A 206 6.87 5.52 -9.98
CA THR A 206 7.98 5.12 -9.15
C THR A 206 8.80 6.32 -8.73
N ILE A 207 9.32 6.30 -7.51
CA ILE A 207 10.11 7.38 -6.91
C ILE A 207 11.38 6.77 -6.33
N ASP A 208 12.48 7.50 -6.37
CA ASP A 208 13.75 7.05 -5.80
C ASP A 208 13.62 6.74 -4.31
N GLY A 209 14.29 5.70 -3.83
CA GLY A 209 14.12 5.20 -2.47
C GLY A 209 14.54 6.17 -1.36
N ASN A 210 15.41 7.16 -1.66
CA ASN A 210 15.83 8.18 -0.71
C ASN A 210 14.95 9.45 -0.73
N GLN A 211 13.97 9.51 -1.63
CA GLN A 211 13.04 10.63 -1.71
C GLN A 211 11.81 10.41 -0.82
N ASN A 212 11.05 11.47 -0.60
CA ASN A 212 9.76 11.36 0.06
C ASN A 212 8.75 10.67 -0.88
N GLY A 213 7.98 9.71 -0.37
CA GLY A 213 6.96 9.00 -1.13
C GLY A 213 5.88 9.89 -1.77
N HIS A 214 5.79 11.15 -1.36
CA HIS A 214 4.87 12.13 -1.94
C HIS A 214 5.48 12.97 -3.08
N THR A 215 6.77 12.77 -3.37
CA THR A 215 7.44 13.39 -4.52
C THR A 215 6.84 12.82 -5.81
N GLY A 216 6.62 13.67 -6.80
CA GLY A 216 6.10 13.23 -8.10
C GLY A 216 4.57 13.12 -8.22
N ILE A 217 3.80 13.39 -7.15
CA ILE A 217 2.33 13.40 -7.23
C ILE A 217 1.82 14.43 -8.27
N HIS A 218 2.54 15.53 -8.45
CA HIS A 218 2.15 16.57 -9.41
C HIS A 218 2.33 16.13 -10.84
N GLU A 219 3.48 15.49 -11.14
CA GLU A 219 3.73 14.96 -12.48
C GLU A 219 2.72 13.89 -12.82
N GLN A 220 2.41 13.02 -11.86
CA GLN A 220 1.42 11.98 -12.07
C GLN A 220 0.02 12.56 -12.31
N THR A 221 -0.38 13.58 -11.55
CA THR A 221 -1.68 14.22 -11.75
C THR A 221 -1.71 15.05 -13.04
N ALA A 222 -0.62 15.66 -13.45
CA ALA A 222 -0.49 16.32 -14.75
C ALA A 222 -0.61 15.32 -15.91
N LEU A 223 0.02 14.15 -15.82
CA LEU A 223 -0.13 13.08 -16.80
C LEU A 223 -1.59 12.61 -16.88
N ILE A 224 -2.27 12.44 -15.75
CA ILE A 224 -3.71 12.09 -15.74
C ILE A 224 -4.53 13.15 -16.47
N GLN A 225 -4.27 14.43 -16.22
CA GLN A 225 -4.96 15.52 -16.89
C GLN A 225 -4.72 15.51 -18.39
N GLU A 226 -3.49 15.27 -18.82
CA GLU A 226 -3.12 15.18 -20.23
C GLU A 226 -3.81 13.99 -20.93
N PHE A 227 -3.73 12.79 -20.34
CA PHE A 227 -4.32 11.58 -20.91
C PHE A 227 -5.83 11.58 -20.89
N MET A 228 -6.44 12.09 -19.81
CA MET A 228 -7.86 11.91 -19.56
C MET A 228 -8.70 13.13 -19.94
N LYS A 229 -8.07 14.25 -20.30
CA LYS A 229 -8.75 15.53 -20.59
C LYS A 229 -9.75 15.92 -19.49
N LEU A 230 -9.52 15.46 -18.25
CA LEU A 230 -10.36 15.77 -17.11
C LEU A 230 -10.05 17.20 -16.66
N SER A 231 -11.07 18.04 -16.72
CA SER A 231 -10.94 19.44 -16.30
C SER A 231 -10.76 19.59 -14.79
N GLN A 232 -11.22 18.63 -14.00
CA GLN A 232 -11.18 18.73 -12.55
C GLN A 232 -11.30 17.36 -11.87
N THR A 233 -10.29 17.00 -11.07
CA THR A 233 -10.30 15.79 -10.23
C THR A 233 -10.01 16.18 -8.77
N THR A 234 -10.69 15.57 -7.83
CA THR A 234 -10.37 15.72 -6.40
C THR A 234 -9.36 14.66 -6.01
N ILE A 235 -8.17 15.08 -5.58
CA ILE A 235 -7.14 14.18 -5.05
C ILE A 235 -7.25 14.12 -3.54
N ILE A 236 -7.39 12.91 -3.01
CA ILE A 236 -7.47 12.66 -1.57
C ILE A 236 -6.18 11.97 -1.14
N SER A 237 -5.56 12.48 -0.09
CA SER A 237 -4.26 11.97 0.35
C SER A 237 -4.09 12.09 1.87
N ASP A 238 -3.06 11.43 2.37
CA ASP A 238 -2.71 11.47 3.78
C ASP A 238 -2.03 12.78 4.20
N ARG A 239 -1.65 12.85 5.47
CA ARG A 239 -1.00 13.99 6.10
C ARG A 239 0.37 14.33 5.49
N GLY A 240 1.05 13.36 4.88
CA GLY A 240 2.38 13.55 4.32
C GLY A 240 2.41 14.46 3.09
N THR A 241 1.26 14.66 2.43
CA THR A 241 1.15 15.54 1.25
C THR A 241 0.81 16.99 1.61
N PHE A 242 0.45 17.27 2.86
CA PHE A 242 0.03 18.61 3.26
C PHE A 242 1.18 19.62 3.18
N SER A 243 1.07 20.57 2.26
CA SER A 243 1.84 21.83 2.24
C SER A 243 1.13 22.86 1.39
N VAL A 244 1.34 24.14 1.68
CA VAL A 244 0.72 25.23 0.91
C VAL A 244 1.19 25.22 -0.54
N GLY A 245 2.49 24.95 -0.77
CA GLY A 245 3.04 24.82 -2.11
C GLY A 245 2.41 23.67 -2.89
N HIS A 246 2.10 22.55 -2.22
CA HIS A 246 1.37 21.44 -2.86
C HIS A 246 -0.05 21.87 -3.26
N MET A 247 -0.80 22.50 -2.36
CA MET A 247 -2.14 22.98 -2.65
C MET A 247 -2.16 23.94 -3.84
N LEU A 248 -1.21 24.87 -3.92
CA LEU A 248 -1.09 25.81 -5.04
C LEU A 248 -0.81 25.09 -6.36
N ARG A 249 0.15 24.15 -6.39
CA ARG A 249 0.45 23.37 -7.60
C ARG A 249 -0.74 22.55 -8.08
N MET A 250 -1.48 21.90 -7.16
CA MET A 250 -2.68 21.16 -7.53
C MET A 250 -3.78 22.07 -8.08
N HIS A 251 -3.93 23.25 -7.50
CA HIS A 251 -4.85 24.26 -8.00
C HIS A 251 -4.47 24.77 -9.39
N ASP A 252 -3.17 24.98 -9.67
CA ASP A 252 -2.66 25.43 -10.96
C ASP A 252 -2.97 24.45 -12.10
N VAL A 253 -3.00 23.15 -11.80
CA VAL A 253 -3.40 22.11 -12.76
C VAL A 253 -4.92 21.79 -12.72
N GLY A 254 -5.72 22.61 -12.03
CA GLY A 254 -7.18 22.50 -12.00
C GLY A 254 -7.73 21.43 -11.08
N HIS A 255 -6.92 20.82 -10.21
CA HIS A 255 -7.36 19.80 -9.27
C HIS A 255 -7.78 20.38 -7.92
N ARG A 256 -8.72 19.68 -7.27
CA ARG A 256 -9.08 19.89 -5.86
C ARG A 256 -8.31 18.93 -4.97
N ILE A 257 -8.15 19.30 -3.70
CA ILE A 257 -7.52 18.41 -2.71
C ILE A 257 -8.43 18.20 -1.50
N ILE A 258 -8.26 17.04 -0.88
CA ILE A 258 -8.68 16.70 0.47
C ILE A 258 -7.51 15.98 1.12
N CYS A 259 -6.93 16.56 2.17
CA CYS A 259 -5.82 15.91 2.87
C CYS A 259 -5.92 16.10 4.38
N ALA A 260 -5.40 15.15 5.16
CA ALA A 260 -5.16 15.41 6.58
C ALA A 260 -4.02 16.42 6.73
N ALA A 261 -4.07 17.21 7.78
CA ALA A 261 -3.03 18.18 8.10
C ALA A 261 -2.40 17.87 9.47
N PRO A 262 -1.10 18.17 9.66
CA PRO A 262 -0.47 18.04 10.97
C PRO A 262 -1.18 18.92 11.99
N TRP A 263 -1.54 18.35 13.16
CA TRP A 263 -2.22 19.10 14.22
C TRP A 263 -1.42 20.33 14.66
N GLY A 264 -0.09 20.20 14.75
CA GLY A 264 0.80 21.30 15.15
C GLY A 264 0.71 22.55 14.27
N ASP A 265 0.39 22.37 12.97
CA ASP A 265 0.25 23.48 12.02
C ASP A 265 -1.08 24.22 12.16
N LEU A 266 -2.10 23.58 12.70
CA LEU A 266 -3.47 24.08 12.77
C LEU A 266 -4.02 24.26 14.19
N SER A 267 -3.26 23.86 15.21
CA SER A 267 -3.67 23.99 16.62
C SER A 267 -3.91 25.44 17.05
N SER A 268 -3.12 26.40 16.54
CA SER A 268 -3.34 27.82 16.78
C SER A 268 -4.64 28.33 16.16
N LEU A 269 -4.92 27.91 14.94
CA LEU A 269 -6.18 28.23 14.26
C LEU A 269 -7.38 27.63 15.03
N PHE A 270 -7.25 26.38 15.47
CA PHE A 270 -8.23 25.74 16.32
C PHE A 270 -8.50 26.52 17.60
N SER A 271 -7.44 26.92 18.33
CA SER A 271 -7.57 27.68 19.57
C SER A 271 -8.25 29.02 19.37
N THR A 272 -7.99 29.70 18.24
CA THR A 272 -8.62 30.98 17.91
C THR A 272 -10.13 30.84 17.69
N HIS A 273 -10.57 29.74 17.10
CA HIS A 273 -11.98 29.54 16.73
C HIS A 273 -12.74 28.62 17.69
N ARG A 274 -12.08 28.02 18.70
CA ARG A 274 -12.63 26.94 19.55
C ARG A 274 -14.01 27.23 20.11
N GLU A 275 -14.27 28.45 20.54
CA GLU A 275 -15.54 28.86 21.16
C GLU A 275 -16.64 29.13 20.13
N THR A 276 -16.27 29.43 18.89
CA THR A 276 -17.23 29.77 17.80
C THR A 276 -17.53 28.60 16.87
N LEU A 277 -16.77 27.51 16.97
CA LEU A 277 -16.96 26.32 16.12
C LEU A 277 -18.35 25.71 16.33
N GLN A 278 -19.04 25.49 15.21
CA GLN A 278 -20.31 24.77 15.19
C GLN A 278 -20.04 23.28 14.91
N TRP A 279 -20.17 22.46 15.95
CA TRP A 279 -19.93 21.04 15.87
C TRP A 279 -21.17 20.27 15.44
N ASN A 280 -21.01 19.41 14.43
CA ASN A 280 -22.05 18.52 13.94
C ASN A 280 -21.55 17.09 13.95
N GLN A 281 -22.37 16.16 14.44
CA GLN A 281 -22.02 14.76 14.44
C GLN A 281 -21.96 14.21 13.02
N ALA A 282 -20.85 13.51 12.69
CA ALA A 282 -20.68 12.88 11.40
C ALA A 282 -21.65 11.70 11.20
N THR A 283 -22.12 11.55 9.97
CA THR A 283 -22.95 10.40 9.58
C THR A 283 -22.12 9.16 9.27
N PHE A 284 -20.82 9.33 8.99
CA PHE A 284 -19.89 8.24 8.70
C PHE A 284 -19.72 7.32 9.90
N LEU A 285 -19.76 6.02 9.63
CA LEU A 285 -19.41 4.97 10.59
C LEU A 285 -18.34 4.07 9.98
N SER A 286 -17.31 3.78 10.76
CA SER A 286 -16.33 2.78 10.37
C SER A 286 -16.95 1.37 10.30
N ILE A 287 -16.31 0.45 9.56
CA ILE A 287 -16.75 -0.95 9.47
C ILE A 287 -16.86 -1.58 10.86
N GLU A 288 -15.96 -1.23 11.77
CA GLU A 288 -15.94 -1.73 13.14
C GLU A 288 -17.08 -1.15 13.97
N GLN A 289 -17.39 0.13 13.81
CA GLN A 289 -18.54 0.77 14.45
C GLN A 289 -19.85 0.18 13.97
N HIS A 290 -20.01 -0.11 12.68
CA HIS A 290 -21.15 -0.84 12.16
C HIS A 290 -21.29 -2.23 12.81
N ARG A 291 -20.18 -2.98 12.90
CA ARG A 291 -20.17 -4.33 13.50
C ARG A 291 -20.48 -4.30 14.99
N ARG A 292 -20.02 -3.30 15.73
CA ARG A 292 -20.32 -3.12 17.17
C ARG A 292 -21.75 -2.70 17.40
N ARG A 293 -22.33 -1.85 16.55
CA ARG A 293 -23.75 -1.49 16.61
C ARG A 293 -24.67 -2.70 16.48
N ASP A 294 -24.30 -3.67 15.64
CA ASP A 294 -25.06 -4.91 15.47
C ASP A 294 -24.94 -5.85 16.68
N GLN A 295 -23.96 -5.66 17.56
CA GLN A 295 -23.64 -6.59 18.66
C GLN A 295 -23.94 -6.07 20.09
N SER A 296 -24.18 -4.76 20.29
CA SER A 296 -24.25 -4.19 21.63
C SER A 296 -25.43 -3.26 21.84
N SER A 297 -26.26 -3.62 22.79
CA SER A 297 -27.14 -2.71 23.49
C SER A 297 -26.39 -2.13 24.70
N GLY A 298 -26.15 -0.81 24.77
CA GLY A 298 -25.83 -0.11 26.00
C GLY A 298 -24.42 0.46 26.19
N LEU A 299 -23.47 0.29 25.25
CA LEU A 299 -22.18 0.99 25.32
C LEU A 299 -22.25 2.37 24.64
N PRO A 300 -21.53 3.40 25.12
CA PRO A 300 -21.43 4.68 24.45
C PRO A 300 -20.98 4.48 23.01
N GLN A 301 -21.77 4.96 22.04
CA GLN A 301 -21.43 4.82 20.63
C GLN A 301 -20.26 5.73 20.31
N GLU A 302 -19.20 5.14 19.73
CA GLU A 302 -18.10 5.92 19.14
C GLU A 302 -18.66 6.76 18.00
N HIS A 303 -18.28 8.04 17.96
CA HIS A 303 -18.72 8.98 16.94
C HIS A 303 -17.61 9.96 16.59
N TYR A 304 -17.83 10.69 15.51
CA TYR A 304 -17.01 11.80 15.09
C TYR A 304 -17.88 13.07 15.13
N ASP A 305 -17.32 14.17 15.64
CA ASP A 305 -17.87 15.48 15.51
C ASP A 305 -17.01 16.31 14.56
N LEU A 306 -17.64 17.08 13.69
CA LEU A 306 -17.00 17.86 12.63
C LEU A 306 -17.35 19.32 12.79
N ALA A 307 -16.36 20.19 12.64
CA ALA A 307 -16.56 21.63 12.52
C ALA A 307 -15.63 22.17 11.44
N ALA A 308 -16.02 23.22 10.73
CA ALA A 308 -15.21 23.79 9.67
C ALA A 308 -15.07 25.30 9.79
N VAL A 309 -13.95 25.80 9.31
CA VAL A 309 -13.69 27.23 9.12
C VAL A 309 -13.03 27.46 7.78
N ASP A 310 -13.34 28.58 7.15
CA ASP A 310 -12.61 29.03 5.97
C ASP A 310 -11.30 29.68 6.40
N HIS A 311 -10.23 29.38 5.66
CA HIS A 311 -8.89 29.90 5.95
C HIS A 311 -8.11 30.16 4.68
N VAL A 312 -7.36 31.25 4.67
CA VAL A 312 -6.46 31.61 3.57
C VAL A 312 -5.04 31.18 3.92
N PHE A 313 -4.54 30.17 3.24
CA PHE A 313 -3.17 29.73 3.39
C PHE A 313 -2.24 30.57 2.51
N ARG A 314 -1.12 31.02 3.07
CA ARG A 314 -0.11 31.78 2.34
C ARG A 314 1.19 31.02 2.28
N ASP A 315 1.70 30.83 1.09
CA ASP A 315 3.02 30.24 0.87
C ASP A 315 4.11 31.27 1.15
N LYS A 316 4.98 30.93 2.09
CA LYS A 316 6.08 31.81 2.53
C LYS A 316 7.13 32.03 1.45
N THR A 317 7.27 31.08 0.54
CA THR A 317 8.32 31.11 -0.50
C THR A 317 7.88 31.93 -1.70
N SER A 318 6.70 31.68 -2.23
CA SER A 318 6.18 32.35 -3.42
C SER A 318 5.33 33.59 -3.10
N GLY A 319 4.90 33.77 -1.85
CA GLY A 319 3.98 34.83 -1.42
C GLY A 319 2.54 34.66 -1.92
N ARG A 320 2.24 33.60 -2.68
CA ARG A 320 0.90 33.26 -3.18
C ARG A 320 0.00 32.78 -2.06
N SER A 321 -1.30 32.94 -2.25
CA SER A 321 -2.30 32.50 -1.29
C SER A 321 -3.33 31.60 -1.96
N ILE A 322 -3.95 30.73 -1.16
CA ILE A 322 -5.01 29.82 -1.59
C ILE A 322 -6.10 29.74 -0.51
N ASP A 323 -7.36 29.87 -0.95
CA ASP A 323 -8.53 29.69 -0.10
C ASP A 323 -8.78 28.20 0.10
N ALA A 324 -9.01 27.79 1.35
CA ALA A 324 -9.32 26.42 1.69
C ALA A 324 -10.19 26.35 2.95
N ARG A 325 -10.93 25.27 3.11
CA ARG A 325 -11.67 24.96 4.33
C ARG A 325 -10.82 24.05 5.21
N VAL A 326 -10.69 24.42 6.48
CA VAL A 326 -10.11 23.58 7.52
C VAL A 326 -11.24 22.89 8.25
N ILE A 327 -11.23 21.58 8.24
CA ILE A 327 -12.22 20.74 8.93
C ILE A 327 -11.56 20.16 10.16
N PHE A 328 -12.01 20.57 11.33
CA PHE A 328 -11.62 19.97 12.60
C PHE A 328 -12.49 18.75 12.86
N VAL A 329 -11.84 17.67 13.26
CA VAL A 329 -12.46 16.38 13.52
C VAL A 329 -12.19 16.01 14.97
N PHE A 330 -13.23 15.75 15.74
CA PHE A 330 -13.13 15.15 17.05
C PHE A 330 -13.57 13.68 16.99
N SER A 331 -12.75 12.79 17.51
CA SER A 331 -13.00 11.33 17.54
C SER A 331 -13.02 10.83 18.97
N THR A 332 -14.14 10.31 19.41
CA THR A 332 -14.26 9.69 20.75
C THR A 332 -13.39 8.45 20.88
N ALA A 333 -13.25 7.66 19.79
CA ALA A 333 -12.42 6.47 19.75
C ALA A 333 -10.93 6.80 19.86
N ASP A 334 -10.46 7.78 19.07
CA ASP A 334 -9.05 8.19 19.06
C ASP A 334 -8.66 8.83 20.39
N ARG A 335 -9.56 9.65 20.96
CA ARG A 335 -9.39 10.20 22.32
C ARG A 335 -9.12 9.11 23.35
N LYS A 336 -9.95 8.07 23.32
CA LYS A 336 -9.81 6.92 24.23
C LYS A 336 -8.50 6.17 23.98
N ALA A 337 -8.18 5.89 22.72
CA ALA A 337 -6.97 5.16 22.34
C ALA A 337 -5.70 5.91 22.76
N ILE A 338 -5.61 7.22 22.47
CA ILE A 338 -4.49 8.09 22.85
C ILE A 338 -4.29 8.09 24.37
N ARG A 339 -5.35 8.22 25.14
CA ARG A 339 -5.30 8.22 26.62
C ARG A 339 -4.79 6.90 27.18
N VAL A 340 -5.33 5.79 26.69
CA VAL A 340 -4.90 4.44 27.11
C VAL A 340 -3.43 4.20 26.76
N GLN A 341 -3.01 4.57 25.57
CA GLN A 341 -1.62 4.42 25.14
C GLN A 341 -0.68 5.29 25.98
N ARG A 342 -1.04 6.54 26.23
CA ARG A 342 -0.28 7.47 27.09
C ARG A 342 -0.13 6.90 28.49
N GLU A 343 -1.22 6.44 29.10
CA GLU A 343 -1.21 5.84 30.43
C GLU A 343 -0.28 4.63 30.51
N LYS A 344 -0.38 3.73 29.53
CA LYS A 344 0.50 2.55 29.43
C LYS A 344 1.98 2.95 29.30
N GLN A 345 2.29 3.95 28.48
CA GLN A 345 3.66 4.46 28.33
C GLN A 345 4.16 5.05 29.67
N ILE A 346 3.37 5.89 30.32
CA ILE A 346 3.71 6.52 31.60
C ILE A 346 3.97 5.45 32.69
N VAL A 347 3.11 4.45 32.80
CA VAL A 347 3.29 3.35 33.79
C VAL A 347 4.60 2.60 33.54
N THR A 348 4.86 2.25 32.29
CA THR A 348 6.10 1.54 31.91
C THR A 348 7.33 2.39 32.19
N MET A 349 7.32 3.67 31.79
CA MET A 349 8.45 4.59 31.99
C MET A 349 8.69 4.84 33.49
N LYS A 350 7.65 5.05 34.30
CA LYS A 350 7.76 5.17 35.77
C LYS A 350 8.45 3.95 36.38
N ALA A 351 8.04 2.75 36.01
CA ALA A 351 8.63 1.51 36.54
C ALA A 351 10.14 1.42 36.21
N GLU A 352 10.52 1.75 34.97
CA GLU A 352 11.92 1.74 34.55
C GLU A 352 12.74 2.84 35.26
N LEU A 353 12.20 4.06 35.41
CA LEU A 353 12.87 5.16 36.11
C LEU A 353 13.06 4.86 37.61
N ILE A 354 12.09 4.23 38.26
CA ILE A 354 12.22 3.75 39.66
C ILE A 354 13.37 2.76 39.76
N GLN A 355 13.51 1.81 38.85
CA GLN A 355 14.63 0.86 38.83
C GLN A 355 15.99 1.56 38.61
N ILE A 356 16.04 2.57 37.75
CA ILE A 356 17.24 3.38 37.56
C ILE A 356 17.57 4.10 38.87
N ALA A 357 16.63 4.81 39.47
CA ALA A 357 16.83 5.53 40.75
C ALA A 357 17.32 4.59 41.86
N ALA A 358 16.69 3.42 42.00
CA ALA A 358 17.12 2.41 42.97
C ALA A 358 18.55 1.90 42.69
N SER A 359 18.93 1.73 41.42
CA SER A 359 20.30 1.28 41.09
C SER A 359 21.36 2.36 41.34
N VAL A 360 21.00 3.63 41.17
CA VAL A 360 21.87 4.78 41.44
C VAL A 360 22.06 4.97 42.94
N SER A 361 20.98 4.87 43.71
CA SER A 361 21.01 5.08 45.17
C SER A 361 21.85 4.05 45.95
N ILE A 362 22.06 2.83 45.39
CA ILE A 362 22.91 1.81 46.01
C ILE A 362 24.31 1.72 45.37
N GLY A 363 24.65 2.62 44.47
CA GLY A 363 25.96 2.70 43.80
C GLY A 363 26.36 1.41 43.06
N ARG A 364 25.45 0.74 42.34
CA ARG A 364 25.77 -0.45 41.54
C ARG A 364 26.88 -0.16 40.53
N ARG A 365 27.70 -1.17 40.21
CA ARG A 365 28.70 -1.06 39.11
C ARG A 365 28.02 -0.60 37.81
N GLY A 366 28.64 0.34 37.09
CA GLY A 366 28.07 0.90 35.86
C GLY A 366 27.05 2.01 36.08
N THR A 367 27.12 2.69 37.22
CA THR A 367 26.34 3.89 37.55
C THR A 367 27.22 5.16 37.41
N ASP A 368 28.13 5.20 36.44
CA ASP A 368 28.73 6.46 36.01
C ASP A 368 27.70 7.31 35.24
N HIS A 369 27.99 8.61 35.14
CA HIS A 369 27.08 9.58 34.48
C HIS A 369 26.66 9.14 33.07
N ALA A 370 27.60 8.67 32.25
CA ALA A 370 27.35 8.31 30.87
C ALA A 370 26.45 7.04 30.77
N ALA A 371 26.70 6.04 31.62
CA ALA A 371 25.89 4.82 31.65
C ALA A 371 24.46 5.08 32.11
N ILE A 372 24.29 5.93 33.15
CA ILE A 372 22.95 6.33 33.63
C ILE A 372 22.23 7.11 32.54
N SER A 373 22.84 8.13 31.94
CA SER A 373 22.26 8.94 30.89
C SER A 373 21.84 8.10 29.67
N LYS A 374 22.64 7.11 29.30
CA LYS A 374 22.29 6.17 28.20
C LYS A 374 21.08 5.30 28.58
N ARG A 375 20.94 4.89 29.83
CA ARG A 375 19.77 4.13 30.29
C ARG A 375 18.52 5.00 30.29
N ILE A 376 18.60 6.24 30.77
CA ILE A 376 17.50 7.20 30.76
C ILE A 376 17.06 7.48 29.30
N ALA A 377 18.01 7.76 28.42
CA ALA A 377 17.72 7.97 27.00
C ALA A 377 17.00 6.78 26.36
N ARG A 378 17.32 5.54 26.76
CA ARG A 378 16.62 4.34 26.30
C ARG A 378 15.17 4.26 26.82
N VAL A 379 14.93 4.66 28.07
CA VAL A 379 13.57 4.70 28.64
C VAL A 379 12.69 5.66 27.86
N PHE A 380 13.21 6.85 27.59
CA PHE A 380 12.45 7.87 26.85
C PHE A 380 12.32 7.51 25.37
N GLY A 381 13.41 7.19 24.70
CA GLY A 381 13.41 6.85 23.28
C GLY A 381 12.62 7.85 22.43
N SER A 382 11.78 7.33 21.54
CA SER A 382 10.83 8.12 20.70
C SER A 382 9.41 8.14 21.28
N LYS A 383 9.22 7.86 22.57
CA LYS A 383 7.90 7.78 23.20
C LYS A 383 7.31 9.17 23.41
N ASP A 384 6.09 9.40 22.96
CA ASP A 384 5.39 10.69 23.10
C ASP A 384 5.20 11.12 24.55
N ALA A 385 5.08 10.17 25.45
CA ALA A 385 4.94 10.44 26.88
C ALA A 385 6.24 10.95 27.54
N ALA A 386 7.38 10.88 26.86
CA ALA A 386 8.67 11.36 27.38
C ALA A 386 8.64 12.84 27.78
N LYS A 387 7.92 13.66 27.03
CA LYS A 387 7.77 15.11 27.27
C LYS A 387 7.14 15.46 28.63
N PHE A 388 6.44 14.52 29.26
CA PHE A 388 5.80 14.74 30.57
C PHE A 388 6.73 14.47 31.74
N PHE A 389 7.96 13.98 31.49
CA PHE A 389 8.91 13.67 32.54
C PHE A 389 10.02 14.73 32.57
N LYS A 390 10.20 15.32 33.77
CA LYS A 390 11.36 16.12 34.11
C LYS A 390 12.32 15.25 34.90
N TRP A 391 13.60 15.35 34.63
CA TRP A 391 14.61 14.58 35.34
C TRP A 391 15.92 15.34 35.45
N ASP A 392 16.66 15.03 36.51
CA ASP A 392 17.97 15.56 36.78
C ASP A 392 18.91 14.48 37.31
N LEU A 393 20.16 14.53 36.91
CA LEU A 393 21.21 13.63 37.34
C LEU A 393 22.38 14.42 37.91
N VAL A 394 22.38 14.59 39.24
CA VAL A 394 23.32 15.45 39.94
C VAL A 394 24.50 14.63 40.46
N LEU A 395 25.72 15.13 40.25
CA LEU A 395 26.92 14.59 40.88
C LEU A 395 26.96 15.01 42.35
N LEU A 396 27.01 14.06 43.28
CA LEU A 396 27.06 14.35 44.70
C LEU A 396 28.38 14.99 45.13
N THR A 397 28.32 16.03 45.94
CA THR A 397 29.48 16.64 46.60
C THR A 397 30.11 15.69 47.62
N PHE A 398 31.30 16.01 48.12
CA PHE A 398 31.97 15.19 49.15
C PHE A 398 31.17 15.18 50.44
N GLU A 399 30.59 16.28 50.85
CA GLU A 399 29.76 16.43 52.06
C GLU A 399 28.47 15.60 51.94
N GLU A 400 27.77 15.65 50.80
CA GLU A 400 26.56 14.87 50.57
C GLU A 400 26.84 13.36 50.56
N LYS A 401 27.98 12.91 50.05
CA LYS A 401 28.41 11.52 50.09
C LYS A 401 28.70 11.04 51.52
N SER A 402 29.20 11.93 52.35
CA SER A 402 29.55 11.63 53.77
C SER A 402 28.30 11.62 54.66
N ALA A 403 27.27 12.34 54.30
CA ALA A 403 26.00 12.42 55.04
C ALA A 403 25.01 11.27 54.71
N MET A 404 25.28 10.46 53.68
CA MET A 404 24.43 9.33 53.35
C MET A 404 24.56 8.21 54.36
N PRO A 405 23.44 7.65 54.88
CA PRO A 405 23.48 6.53 55.77
C PRO A 405 24.17 5.33 55.08
N ALA A 406 25.11 4.71 55.83
CA ALA A 406 25.71 3.46 55.36
C ALA A 406 24.59 2.44 55.11
N VAL A 407 24.60 1.79 53.95
CA VAL A 407 23.61 0.75 53.62
C VAL A 407 23.75 -0.36 54.69
N VAL A 408 22.76 -0.41 55.60
CA VAL A 408 22.72 -1.42 56.64
C VAL A 408 22.41 -2.76 55.99
N THR A 409 23.41 -3.60 55.85
CA THR A 409 23.23 -5.01 55.51
C THR A 409 22.69 -5.70 56.76
N THR A 410 21.43 -6.11 56.78
CA THR A 410 20.91 -7.01 57.81
C THR A 410 21.75 -8.31 57.82
N SER A 411 22.09 -8.79 59.01
CA SER A 411 23.11 -9.77 59.29
C SER A 411 22.91 -11.20 58.76
N ASP A 412 21.85 -11.46 57.99
CA ASP A 412 21.50 -12.82 57.53
C ASP A 412 21.43 -13.03 56.01
N SER A 413 21.86 -12.07 55.20
CA SER A 413 21.93 -12.25 53.76
C SER A 413 23.38 -12.25 53.28
N LYS A 414 23.73 -13.23 52.43
CA LYS A 414 25.02 -13.29 51.75
C LYS A 414 25.39 -11.92 51.19
N PRO A 415 26.67 -11.48 51.25
CA PRO A 415 27.09 -10.17 50.79
C PRO A 415 26.69 -10.00 49.33
N VAL A 416 25.84 -9.02 49.05
CA VAL A 416 25.46 -8.67 47.70
C VAL A 416 26.72 -8.13 47.02
N ARG A 417 27.35 -8.93 46.19
CA ARG A 417 28.48 -8.52 45.38
C ARG A 417 28.02 -7.35 44.50
N GLY A 418 28.54 -6.14 44.76
CA GLY A 418 28.39 -5.04 43.84
C GLY A 418 27.90 -3.70 44.41
N VAL A 419 27.91 -3.49 45.74
CA VAL A 419 27.68 -2.16 46.30
C VAL A 419 28.91 -1.30 46.04
N GLY A 420 28.75 -0.27 45.18
CA GLY A 420 29.78 0.72 44.89
C GLY A 420 29.57 2.01 45.69
N LYS A 421 30.49 2.96 45.58
CA LYS A 421 30.27 4.30 46.14
C LYS A 421 29.15 5.00 45.36
N VAL A 422 28.14 5.51 46.05
CA VAL A 422 27.11 6.37 45.47
C VAL A 422 27.78 7.66 45.02
N THR A 423 27.65 7.98 43.74
CA THR A 423 28.30 9.14 43.12
C THR A 423 27.32 10.15 42.55
N HIS A 424 26.09 9.73 42.33
CA HIS A 424 25.05 10.53 41.69
C HIS A 424 23.73 10.41 42.42
N ARG A 425 22.91 11.44 42.34
CA ARG A 425 21.50 11.44 42.71
C ARG A 425 20.67 11.59 41.43
N PHE A 426 19.72 10.70 41.23
CA PHE A 426 18.80 10.74 40.11
C PHE A 426 17.40 11.08 40.61
N GLU A 427 16.92 12.19 40.17
CA GLU A 427 15.58 12.70 40.50
C GLU A 427 14.74 12.77 39.23
N TRP A 428 13.48 12.48 39.36
CA TRP A 428 12.54 12.66 38.24
C TRP A 428 11.14 12.97 38.81
N SER A 429 10.37 13.70 38.02
CA SER A 429 8.99 14.05 38.33
C SER A 429 8.12 14.00 37.05
N LEU A 430 6.82 13.79 37.29
CA LEU A 430 5.83 13.87 36.20
C LEU A 430 5.20 15.26 36.21
N ASP A 431 5.22 15.94 35.05
CA ASP A 431 4.55 17.22 34.86
C ASP A 431 3.05 17.00 34.60
N ALA A 432 2.28 16.91 35.68
CA ALA A 432 0.84 16.71 35.62
C ALA A 432 0.10 17.87 34.94
N ALA A 433 0.59 19.10 35.07
CA ALA A 433 -0.02 20.27 34.44
C ALA A 433 0.11 20.21 32.94
N LEU A 434 1.33 19.94 32.43
CA LEU A 434 1.55 19.74 31.00
C LEU A 434 0.71 18.57 30.45
N MET A 435 0.59 17.48 31.22
CA MET A 435 -0.21 16.34 30.82
C MET A 435 -1.70 16.69 30.68
N MET A 436 -2.23 17.50 31.59
CA MET A 436 -3.63 17.97 31.52
C MET A 436 -3.83 18.87 30.30
N THR A 437 -2.94 19.82 30.06
CA THR A 437 -3.01 20.72 28.90
C THR A 437 -2.98 19.94 27.59
N VAL A 438 -2.06 18.99 27.43
CA VAL A 438 -1.97 18.15 26.22
C VAL A 438 -3.20 17.26 26.07
N ALA A 439 -3.81 16.81 27.18
CA ALA A 439 -4.99 15.95 27.15
C ALA A 439 -6.27 16.68 26.67
N GLU A 440 -6.27 18.00 26.63
CA GLU A 440 -7.37 18.78 26.08
C GLU A 440 -7.50 18.59 24.56
N ASP A 441 -6.37 18.37 23.89
CA ASP A 441 -6.32 18.17 22.44
C ASP A 441 -6.49 16.70 22.02
N ASP A 442 -6.64 15.78 22.98
CA ASP A 442 -6.83 14.36 22.67
C ASP A 442 -8.07 14.11 21.82
N GLY A 443 -7.88 13.37 20.74
CA GLY A 443 -8.96 12.99 19.85
C GLY A 443 -9.27 14.04 18.77
N TYR A 444 -8.63 15.19 18.80
CA TYR A 444 -8.73 16.17 17.72
C TYR A 444 -7.73 15.89 16.60
N SER A 445 -8.17 16.10 15.39
CA SER A 445 -7.37 16.09 14.18
C SER A 445 -7.90 17.13 13.21
N ALA A 446 -7.14 17.41 12.14
CA ALA A 446 -7.55 18.41 11.16
C ALA A 446 -7.36 17.88 9.74
N MET A 447 -8.25 18.33 8.87
CA MET A 447 -8.21 18.11 7.43
C MET A 447 -8.30 19.46 6.72
N VAL A 448 -7.74 19.51 5.52
CA VAL A 448 -7.80 20.70 4.66
C VAL A 448 -8.35 20.30 3.30
N THR A 449 -9.23 21.14 2.75
CA THR A 449 -9.79 20.92 1.42
C THR A 449 -9.93 22.21 0.64
N THR A 450 -9.67 22.14 -0.66
CA THR A 450 -10.00 23.21 -1.61
C THR A 450 -11.34 22.99 -2.32
N VAL A 451 -12.08 21.93 -1.97
CA VAL A 451 -13.43 21.69 -2.47
C VAL A 451 -14.40 22.67 -1.78
N PRO A 452 -15.12 23.53 -2.51
CA PRO A 452 -16.04 24.49 -1.90
C PRO A 452 -17.26 23.80 -1.29
N GLU A 453 -17.91 24.46 -0.33
CA GLU A 453 -19.08 23.91 0.36
C GLU A 453 -20.29 23.71 -0.58
N SER A 454 -20.38 24.54 -1.61
CA SER A 454 -21.40 24.41 -2.66
C SER A 454 -21.30 23.10 -3.46
N GLU A 455 -20.12 22.49 -3.51
CA GLU A 455 -19.90 21.21 -4.20
C GLU A 455 -20.03 20.01 -3.25
N LYS A 456 -19.46 20.10 -2.02
CA LYS A 456 -19.50 19.02 -1.03
C LYS A 456 -19.57 19.57 0.39
N SER A 457 -20.48 19.03 1.16
CA SER A 457 -20.60 19.28 2.59
C SER A 457 -19.41 18.74 3.38
N VAL A 458 -19.24 19.20 4.61
CA VAL A 458 -18.21 18.73 5.55
C VAL A 458 -18.31 17.22 5.79
N ASN A 459 -19.54 16.70 5.91
CA ASN A 459 -19.79 15.26 6.09
C ASN A 459 -19.35 14.42 4.88
N GLU A 460 -19.62 14.91 3.66
CA GLU A 460 -19.18 14.21 2.44
C GLU A 460 -17.66 14.21 2.32
N ILE A 461 -16.99 15.36 2.57
CA ILE A 461 -15.54 15.46 2.58
C ILE A 461 -14.94 14.46 3.56
N PHE A 462 -15.45 14.43 4.80
CA PHE A 462 -14.97 13.50 5.83
C PHE A 462 -15.19 12.05 5.43
N SER A 463 -16.38 11.70 4.93
CA SER A 463 -16.71 10.35 4.48
C SER A 463 -15.79 9.90 3.37
N HIS A 464 -15.53 10.75 2.38
CA HIS A 464 -14.60 10.47 1.28
C HIS A 464 -13.15 10.27 1.80
N TYR A 465 -12.68 11.12 2.71
CA TYR A 465 -11.37 10.95 3.31
C TYR A 465 -11.25 9.62 4.06
N ARG A 466 -12.28 9.20 4.79
CA ARG A 466 -12.28 7.95 5.56
C ARG A 466 -12.20 6.69 4.68
N LEU A 467 -12.45 6.79 3.38
CA LEU A 467 -12.23 5.70 2.43
C LEU A 467 -10.75 5.43 2.16
N GLN A 468 -9.82 6.28 2.65
CA GLN A 468 -8.38 6.06 2.54
C GLN A 468 -7.92 4.68 3.06
N ASN A 469 -8.61 4.09 4.02
CA ASN A 469 -8.35 2.74 4.50
C ASN A 469 -8.40 1.66 3.40
N TYR A 470 -9.15 1.91 2.31
CA TYR A 470 -9.18 1.00 1.15
C TYR A 470 -7.88 1.04 0.35
N VAL A 471 -7.20 2.19 0.33
CA VAL A 471 -5.90 2.33 -0.34
C VAL A 471 -4.82 1.58 0.43
N GLU A 472 -4.83 1.69 1.76
CA GLU A 472 -3.94 0.89 2.62
C GLU A 472 -4.10 -0.61 2.36
N HIS A 473 -5.36 -1.06 2.18
CA HIS A 473 -5.63 -2.44 1.80
C HIS A 473 -5.07 -2.79 0.41
N ALA A 474 -5.19 -1.90 -0.59
CA ALA A 474 -4.62 -2.09 -1.92
C ALA A 474 -3.09 -2.18 -1.86
N ASN A 475 -2.45 -1.29 -1.11
CA ASN A 475 -1.00 -1.31 -0.86
C ASN A 475 -0.53 -2.59 -0.17
N HIS A 476 -1.31 -3.10 0.79
CA HIS A 476 -1.02 -4.38 1.43
C HIS A 476 -1.09 -5.55 0.43
N GLN A 477 -2.09 -5.57 -0.48
CA GLN A 477 -2.18 -6.60 -1.53
C GLN A 477 -0.99 -6.52 -2.49
N PHE A 478 -0.55 -5.32 -2.86
CA PHE A 478 0.59 -5.11 -3.73
C PHE A 478 1.90 -5.64 -3.13
N LYS A 479 2.15 -5.41 -1.84
CA LYS A 479 3.34 -5.87 -1.12
C LYS A 479 3.30 -7.35 -0.74
N GLY A 480 2.12 -7.87 -0.43
CA GLY A 480 1.91 -9.21 0.15
C GLY A 480 1.45 -10.25 -0.88
N PRO A 481 0.15 -10.52 -1.04
CA PRO A 481 -0.35 -11.66 -1.81
C PRO A 481 0.00 -11.67 -3.30
N LEU A 482 0.09 -10.49 -3.92
CA LEU A 482 0.56 -10.37 -5.31
C LEU A 482 2.07 -10.55 -5.42
N ALA A 483 2.75 -10.58 -4.27
CA ALA A 483 4.17 -10.87 -4.13
C ALA A 483 5.01 -10.25 -5.24
N ILE A 484 5.10 -8.92 -5.25
CA ILE A 484 6.06 -8.25 -6.13
C ILE A 484 7.48 -8.76 -5.86
N ARG A 485 7.69 -9.42 -4.71
CA ARG A 485 8.91 -10.13 -4.32
C ARG A 485 8.73 -11.65 -4.34
N PRO A 486 9.82 -12.41 -4.56
CA PRO A 486 11.17 -11.96 -4.85
C PRO A 486 11.32 -11.44 -6.28
N LEU A 487 12.05 -10.33 -6.43
CA LEU A 487 12.48 -9.78 -7.71
C LEU A 487 13.86 -10.35 -8.04
N PHE A 488 13.94 -11.27 -8.98
CA PHE A 488 15.20 -11.86 -9.48
C PHE A 488 15.74 -11.06 -10.67
N LEU A 489 15.60 -9.74 -10.64
CA LEU A 489 16.03 -8.83 -11.71
C LEU A 489 17.14 -7.92 -11.20
N HIS A 490 18.20 -7.77 -11.99
CA HIS A 490 19.34 -6.91 -11.68
C HIS A 490 19.32 -5.58 -12.46
N SER A 491 18.66 -5.55 -13.63
CA SER A 491 18.52 -4.33 -14.42
C SER A 491 17.47 -3.39 -13.81
N PRO A 492 17.82 -2.15 -13.43
CA PRO A 492 16.86 -1.19 -12.88
C PRO A 492 15.68 -0.92 -13.83
N LYS A 493 15.91 -0.86 -15.15
CA LYS A 493 14.85 -0.70 -16.16
C LYS A 493 13.85 -1.85 -16.10
N ARG A 494 14.32 -3.09 -16.09
CA ARG A 494 13.45 -4.28 -16.01
C ARG A 494 12.71 -4.37 -14.68
N VAL A 495 13.36 -3.96 -13.58
CA VAL A 495 12.72 -3.87 -12.26
C VAL A 495 11.54 -2.89 -12.31
N GLU A 496 11.76 -1.69 -12.82
CA GLU A 496 10.69 -0.68 -12.91
C GLU A 496 9.58 -1.13 -13.86
N SER A 497 9.91 -1.70 -15.02
CA SER A 497 8.94 -2.29 -15.94
C SER A 497 8.06 -3.34 -15.27
N LEU A 498 8.66 -4.22 -14.47
CA LEU A 498 7.92 -5.21 -13.69
C LEU A 498 7.01 -4.53 -12.65
N VAL A 499 7.47 -3.48 -11.98
CA VAL A 499 6.65 -2.72 -11.02
C VAL A 499 5.42 -2.14 -11.71
N PHE A 500 5.57 -1.51 -12.90
CA PHE A 500 4.44 -1.00 -13.69
C PHE A 500 3.50 -2.11 -14.13
N LEU A 501 4.04 -3.23 -14.59
CA LEU A 501 3.22 -4.39 -14.95
C LEU A 501 2.45 -4.92 -13.74
N MET A 502 3.05 -4.94 -12.56
CA MET A 502 2.39 -5.35 -11.32
C MET A 502 1.35 -4.35 -10.83
N MET A 503 1.47 -3.05 -11.14
CA MET A 503 0.38 -2.08 -10.90
C MET A 503 -0.87 -2.47 -11.72
N MET A 504 -0.71 -2.83 -13.00
CA MET A 504 -1.82 -3.34 -13.83
C MET A 504 -2.34 -4.68 -13.32
N GLY A 505 -1.47 -5.51 -12.75
CA GLY A 505 -1.84 -6.73 -12.04
C GLY A 505 -2.72 -6.46 -10.81
N LEU A 506 -2.39 -5.43 -10.04
CA LEU A 506 -3.19 -4.99 -8.90
C LEU A 506 -4.57 -4.48 -9.36
N THR A 507 -4.62 -3.71 -10.43
CA THR A 507 -5.87 -3.31 -11.09
C THR A 507 -6.71 -4.53 -11.45
N THR A 508 -6.12 -5.49 -12.16
CA THR A 508 -6.75 -6.75 -12.56
C THR A 508 -7.31 -7.51 -11.35
N TYR A 509 -6.53 -7.58 -10.28
CA TYR A 509 -6.92 -8.24 -9.02
C TYR A 509 -8.19 -7.61 -8.42
N PHE A 510 -8.26 -6.29 -8.33
CA PHE A 510 -9.41 -5.60 -7.75
C PHE A 510 -10.63 -5.58 -8.70
N LEU A 511 -10.42 -5.61 -10.01
CA LEU A 511 -11.50 -5.73 -10.97
C LEU A 511 -12.26 -7.05 -10.88
N LEU A 512 -11.59 -8.16 -10.56
CA LEU A 512 -12.26 -9.43 -10.28
C LEU A 512 -13.28 -9.30 -9.14
N GLN A 513 -12.86 -8.72 -8.02
CA GLN A 513 -13.73 -8.49 -6.88
C GLN A 513 -14.86 -7.51 -7.19
N ARG A 514 -14.54 -6.39 -7.86
CA ARG A 514 -15.49 -5.37 -8.25
C ARG A 514 -16.58 -5.95 -9.17
N THR A 515 -16.19 -6.62 -10.24
CA THR A 515 -17.11 -7.24 -11.19
C THR A 515 -18.00 -8.28 -10.53
N TYR A 516 -17.42 -9.13 -9.67
CA TYR A 516 -18.19 -10.11 -8.90
C TYR A 516 -19.24 -9.46 -8.02
N ARG A 517 -18.88 -8.39 -7.29
CA ARG A 517 -19.80 -7.67 -6.40
C ARG A 517 -20.88 -6.91 -7.17
N GLN A 518 -20.52 -6.29 -8.28
CA GLN A 518 -21.45 -5.53 -9.13
C GLN A 518 -22.56 -6.42 -9.70
N ASN A 519 -22.24 -7.68 -10.02
CA ASN A 519 -23.17 -8.65 -10.58
C ASN A 519 -23.78 -9.59 -9.50
N THR A 520 -23.59 -9.26 -8.23
CA THR A 520 -24.20 -10.01 -7.12
C THR A 520 -25.51 -9.32 -6.71
N PRO A 521 -26.64 -10.05 -6.64
CA PRO A 521 -27.92 -9.49 -6.19
C PRO A 521 -27.83 -8.85 -4.80
N GLU A 522 -28.61 -7.81 -4.55
CA GLU A 522 -28.51 -6.99 -3.33
C GLU A 522 -28.82 -7.78 -2.05
N ASP A 523 -29.76 -8.70 -2.10
CA ASP A 523 -30.11 -9.62 -1.02
C ASP A 523 -28.97 -10.58 -0.65
N ALA A 524 -28.21 -11.03 -1.65
CA ALA A 524 -27.04 -11.88 -1.47
C ALA A 524 -25.78 -11.10 -1.04
N LEU A 525 -25.69 -9.78 -1.35
CA LEU A 525 -24.55 -8.94 -1.02
C LEU A 525 -24.25 -8.89 0.49
N ARG A 526 -25.25 -8.98 1.37
CA ARG A 526 -25.02 -9.01 2.83
C ARG A 526 -24.14 -10.17 3.28
N VAL A 527 -24.28 -11.34 2.65
CA VAL A 527 -23.46 -12.53 2.95
C VAL A 527 -22.19 -12.53 2.11
N GLU A 528 -22.24 -12.06 0.88
CA GLU A 528 -21.18 -12.13 -0.12
C GLU A 528 -20.27 -10.88 -0.21
N LYS A 529 -20.60 -9.77 0.48
CA LYS A 529 -19.66 -8.62 0.70
C LYS A 529 -18.29 -9.06 1.23
N LYS A 530 -18.21 -10.25 1.81
CA LYS A 530 -16.97 -10.88 2.29
C LYS A 530 -16.21 -11.67 1.21
N THR A 531 -16.71 -11.70 -0.02
CA THR A 531 -16.01 -12.36 -1.12
C THR A 531 -14.91 -11.46 -1.63
N THR A 532 -13.68 -11.89 -1.42
CA THR A 532 -12.46 -11.22 -1.88
C THR A 532 -11.95 -11.91 -3.14
N THR A 533 -11.09 -11.21 -3.90
CA THR A 533 -10.41 -11.83 -5.06
C THR A 533 -9.68 -13.11 -4.67
N GLU A 534 -9.03 -13.14 -3.52
CA GLU A 534 -8.35 -14.35 -3.05
C GLU A 534 -9.31 -15.55 -2.94
N LYS A 535 -10.52 -15.35 -2.42
CA LYS A 535 -11.53 -16.42 -2.34
C LYS A 535 -12.04 -16.85 -3.72
N ILE A 536 -12.17 -15.89 -4.65
CA ILE A 536 -12.51 -16.18 -6.05
C ILE A 536 -11.45 -17.08 -6.66
N LEU A 537 -10.18 -16.66 -6.58
CA LEU A 537 -9.04 -17.37 -7.14
C LEU A 537 -8.87 -18.77 -6.55
N ARG A 538 -8.92 -18.89 -5.21
CA ARG A 538 -8.81 -20.20 -4.51
C ARG A 538 -9.89 -21.20 -4.91
N THR A 539 -11.06 -20.75 -5.34
CA THR A 539 -12.12 -21.64 -5.79
C THR A 539 -11.73 -22.43 -7.05
N PHE A 540 -10.74 -21.92 -7.80
CA PHE A 540 -10.23 -22.57 -9.01
C PHE A 540 -8.92 -23.33 -8.81
N ASP A 541 -8.30 -23.34 -7.63
CA ASP A 541 -6.97 -23.93 -7.40
C ASP A 541 -6.83 -25.39 -7.90
N SER A 542 -7.91 -26.16 -7.89
CA SER A 542 -7.94 -27.56 -8.35
C SER A 542 -8.59 -27.76 -9.73
N TYR A 543 -8.85 -26.68 -10.48
CA TYR A 543 -9.49 -26.79 -11.78
C TYR A 543 -8.52 -27.25 -12.86
N THR A 544 -8.79 -28.39 -13.49
CA THR A 544 -7.86 -29.11 -14.37
C THR A 544 -8.39 -29.16 -15.80
N ILE A 545 -7.48 -29.18 -16.74
CA ILE A 545 -7.71 -29.54 -18.15
C ILE A 545 -6.95 -30.81 -18.48
N LEU A 546 -7.48 -31.59 -19.40
CA LEU A 546 -6.86 -32.80 -19.94
C LEU A 546 -6.34 -32.46 -21.34
N VAL A 547 -5.08 -32.73 -21.58
CA VAL A 547 -4.44 -32.55 -22.88
C VAL A 547 -4.17 -33.91 -23.46
N TYR A 548 -4.71 -34.16 -24.65
CA TYR A 548 -4.55 -35.40 -25.40
C TYR A 548 -3.63 -35.11 -26.59
N ASP A 549 -2.45 -35.68 -26.60
CA ASP A 549 -1.52 -35.59 -27.71
C ASP A 549 -1.68 -36.85 -28.57
N HIS A 550 -2.44 -36.75 -29.68
CA HIS A 550 -2.68 -37.85 -30.60
C HIS A 550 -1.54 -38.06 -31.61
N SER A 551 -0.83 -36.96 -31.93
CA SER A 551 0.35 -36.95 -32.80
C SER A 551 1.08 -35.61 -32.63
N PRO A 552 2.28 -35.43 -33.19
CA PRO A 552 2.98 -34.13 -33.17
C PRO A 552 2.13 -32.98 -33.75
N PHE A 553 1.09 -33.28 -34.52
CA PHE A 553 0.25 -32.31 -35.24
C PHE A 553 -1.17 -32.19 -34.69
N LEU A 554 -1.60 -33.11 -33.80
CA LEU A 554 -2.96 -33.12 -33.30
C LEU A 554 -3.00 -33.17 -31.77
N ARG A 555 -3.34 -32.03 -31.20
CA ARG A 555 -3.56 -31.86 -29.76
C ARG A 555 -5.02 -31.52 -29.49
N GLU A 556 -5.65 -32.29 -28.62
CA GLU A 556 -7.00 -32.02 -28.14
C GLU A 556 -6.97 -31.63 -26.66
N VAL A 557 -7.78 -30.65 -26.28
CA VAL A 557 -7.85 -30.16 -24.89
C VAL A 557 -9.30 -30.24 -24.42
N CYS A 558 -9.50 -30.95 -23.31
CA CYS A 558 -10.78 -31.09 -22.66
C CYS A 558 -10.74 -30.46 -21.27
N ALA A 559 -11.64 -29.52 -21.01
CA ALA A 559 -11.79 -28.95 -19.68
C ALA A 559 -12.64 -29.89 -18.79
N THR A 560 -12.23 -30.07 -17.54
CA THR A 560 -13.01 -30.81 -16.55
C THR A 560 -14.33 -30.09 -16.23
N ARG A 561 -15.28 -30.80 -15.63
CA ARG A 561 -16.58 -30.23 -15.28
C ARG A 561 -16.42 -29.17 -14.17
N LEU A 562 -17.01 -28.01 -14.38
CA LEU A 562 -17.07 -26.96 -13.35
C LEU A 562 -17.98 -27.39 -12.20
N THR A 563 -17.56 -27.12 -10.97
CA THR A 563 -18.45 -27.16 -9.80
C THR A 563 -19.51 -26.06 -9.91
N GLN A 564 -20.63 -26.22 -9.21
CA GLN A 564 -21.67 -25.19 -9.18
C GLN A 564 -21.14 -23.80 -8.73
N ARG A 565 -20.22 -23.81 -7.77
CA ARG A 565 -19.58 -22.58 -7.28
C ARG A 565 -18.69 -21.92 -8.33
N GLN A 566 -17.85 -22.69 -9.04
CA GLN A 566 -17.02 -22.19 -10.14
C GLN A 566 -17.86 -21.62 -11.27
N ALA A 567 -18.90 -22.35 -11.70
CA ALA A 567 -19.83 -21.88 -12.73
C ALA A 567 -20.55 -20.58 -12.30
N GLY A 568 -20.97 -20.49 -11.04
CA GLY A 568 -21.58 -19.29 -10.46
C GLY A 568 -20.63 -18.07 -10.46
N ILE A 569 -19.34 -18.29 -10.16
CA ILE A 569 -18.33 -17.22 -10.21
C ILE A 569 -18.13 -16.75 -11.64
N LEU A 570 -17.90 -17.64 -12.61
CA LEU A 570 -17.71 -17.26 -14.01
C LEU A 570 -18.92 -16.48 -14.56
N LYS A 571 -20.13 -16.91 -14.23
CA LYS A 571 -21.37 -16.21 -14.59
C LYS A 571 -21.38 -14.76 -14.05
N ARG A 572 -21.02 -14.56 -12.78
CA ARG A 572 -20.96 -13.21 -12.18
C ARG A 572 -19.82 -12.36 -12.72
N LEU A 573 -18.73 -12.97 -13.15
CA LEU A 573 -17.64 -12.25 -13.81
C LEU A 573 -17.94 -11.92 -15.28
N ASN A 574 -19.05 -12.48 -15.84
CA ASN A 574 -19.37 -12.43 -17.27
C ASN A 574 -18.25 -13.04 -18.14
N PHE A 575 -17.65 -14.13 -17.65
CA PHE A 575 -16.61 -14.85 -18.36
C PHE A 575 -17.14 -16.11 -19.06
N PRO A 576 -16.58 -16.45 -20.23
CA PRO A 576 -16.85 -17.73 -20.86
C PRO A 576 -16.35 -18.88 -19.97
N THR A 577 -16.90 -20.07 -20.18
CA THR A 577 -16.34 -21.25 -19.54
C THR A 577 -14.98 -21.60 -20.17
N PRO A 578 -14.05 -22.22 -19.40
CA PRO A 578 -12.76 -22.62 -19.96
C PRO A 578 -12.88 -23.52 -21.21
N SER A 579 -13.91 -24.35 -21.29
CA SER A 579 -14.20 -25.17 -22.47
C SER A 579 -14.49 -24.30 -23.71
N GLN A 580 -15.23 -23.21 -23.56
CA GLN A 580 -15.51 -22.27 -24.65
C GLN A 580 -14.24 -21.53 -25.06
N THR A 581 -13.48 -21.02 -24.10
CA THR A 581 -12.23 -20.28 -24.37
C THR A 581 -11.20 -21.15 -25.08
N LEU A 582 -10.99 -22.38 -24.60
CA LEU A 582 -9.99 -23.28 -25.18
C LEU A 582 -10.36 -23.72 -26.60
N ARG A 583 -11.66 -23.92 -26.88
CA ARG A 583 -12.12 -24.24 -28.26
C ARG A 583 -11.84 -23.11 -29.24
N GLN A 584 -11.89 -21.85 -28.82
CA GLN A 584 -11.61 -20.70 -29.67
C GLN A 584 -10.11 -20.50 -29.94
N LYS A 585 -9.27 -20.97 -29.03
CA LYS A 585 -7.80 -20.78 -29.09
C LYS A 585 -7.05 -21.94 -29.76
N LEU A 586 -7.70 -23.07 -29.91
CA LEU A 586 -7.13 -24.19 -30.64
C LEU A 586 -7.40 -24.02 -32.15
N PRO A 587 -6.45 -24.39 -33.03
CA PRO A 587 -6.70 -24.38 -34.47
C PRO A 587 -7.92 -25.26 -34.79
N PRO A 588 -8.72 -24.89 -35.81
CA PRO A 588 -9.84 -25.72 -36.23
C PRO A 588 -9.35 -27.11 -36.61
N ARG A 589 -10.15 -28.13 -36.29
CA ARG A 589 -9.83 -29.52 -36.68
C ARG A 589 -9.66 -29.59 -38.21
N PRO A 590 -8.65 -30.30 -38.69
CA PRO A 590 -8.45 -30.46 -40.16
C PRO A 590 -9.63 -31.08 -40.89
N ASP A 591 -10.57 -31.71 -40.16
CA ASP A 591 -11.73 -32.45 -40.71
C ASP A 591 -13.03 -31.84 -40.17
N GLY A 592 -13.33 -30.62 -40.49
CA GLY A 592 -14.59 -29.96 -40.19
C GLY A 592 -15.30 -29.47 -41.42
#